data_a1e8db7fa708f43d6f66b7465db9e29f
#
_entry.id   a1e8db7fa708f43d6f66b7465db9e29f
#
_cell.length_a   1.000
_cell.length_b   1.000
_cell.length_c   1.000
_cell.angle_alpha   90.00
_cell.angle_beta   90.00
_cell.angle_gamma   90.00
#
_symmetry.space_group_name_H-M   'P 1'
#
loop_
_entity.id
_entity.type
_entity.pdbx_description
1 polymer ?
#
loop_
_entity_poly.entity_id
_entity_poly.type
_entity_poly.pdbx_seq_one_letter_code
_entity_poly.pdbx_strand_id
1 'polypeptide(L)'
;MSKPDVAQVKAFLLQLQDEICRGLEQADGAGHFVEDAWRREGGGGGRTRVLRHGAVIEQGGVNFSHVYGDAMPASATAHRPELAGRKFEAMGVSLVIHPHNPYVPTSHANVRFFIAEKEGEAPIWWFGGGFDLTPFYPFAEDVQHWHQVSHDLCQPFGDHIYPEFKSWCDRYFFLKHRNETRGVGGLFFDDLNRWPFADCFAFMQAVGRGYLDAYLPIVEQRRALPYGERERAFQLYRRGRYVEFNLVYDRGTLFGLQTGGRTESILMSMPPLARWEYDWQPEAGSPEALLYTDYLTPREWL
;
A
#
# COMPACT_ATOMS: atom_id res chain seq x y z
N MET A 1 -2.78 31.37 -3.97
CA MET A 1 -2.84 29.91 -4.26
C MET A 1 -4.31 29.51 -4.27
N SER A 2 -4.77 28.73 -5.25
CA SER A 2 -6.15 28.23 -5.29
C SER A 2 -6.39 27.31 -4.10
N LYS A 3 -7.59 27.39 -3.50
CA LYS A 3 -8.00 26.49 -2.40
C LYS A 3 -8.00 25.03 -2.91
N PRO A 4 -7.52 24.05 -2.08
CA PRO A 4 -7.62 22.63 -2.42
C PRO A 4 -9.05 22.20 -2.76
N ASP A 5 -9.24 21.51 -3.87
CA ASP A 5 -10.55 20.96 -4.27
C ASP A 5 -10.72 19.55 -3.69
N VAL A 6 -11.23 19.49 -2.46
CA VAL A 6 -11.50 18.25 -1.71
C VAL A 6 -12.49 17.34 -2.43
N ALA A 7 -13.50 17.94 -3.10
CA ALA A 7 -14.51 17.17 -3.83
C ALA A 7 -13.91 16.45 -5.04
N GLN A 8 -13.00 17.10 -5.76
CA GLN A 8 -12.28 16.50 -6.88
C GLN A 8 -11.38 15.34 -6.43
N VAL A 9 -10.66 15.51 -5.30
CA VAL A 9 -9.84 14.43 -4.73
C VAL A 9 -10.70 13.23 -4.35
N LYS A 10 -11.84 13.46 -3.68
CA LYS A 10 -12.76 12.38 -3.30
C LYS A 10 -13.32 11.65 -4.52
N ALA A 11 -13.75 12.38 -5.54
CA ALA A 11 -14.27 11.79 -6.78
C ALA A 11 -13.22 10.90 -7.46
N PHE A 12 -11.98 11.38 -7.54
CA PHE A 12 -10.87 10.60 -8.08
C PHE A 12 -10.61 9.32 -7.29
N LEU A 13 -10.56 9.39 -5.96
CA LEU A 13 -10.28 8.22 -5.12
C LEU A 13 -11.37 7.14 -5.23
N LEU A 14 -12.64 7.54 -5.32
CA LEU A 14 -13.74 6.61 -5.55
C LEU A 14 -13.64 5.93 -6.92
N GLN A 15 -13.34 6.71 -7.98
CA GLN A 15 -13.12 6.19 -9.32
C GLN A 15 -11.90 5.24 -9.35
N LEU A 16 -10.80 5.62 -8.69
CA LEU A 16 -9.59 4.80 -8.60
C LEU A 16 -9.88 3.43 -7.96
N GLN A 17 -10.67 3.39 -6.87
CA GLN A 17 -11.09 2.13 -6.27
C GLN A 17 -11.87 1.27 -7.27
N ASP A 18 -12.78 1.87 -8.04
CA ASP A 18 -13.57 1.15 -9.05
C ASP A 18 -12.68 0.61 -10.18
N GLU A 19 -11.71 1.41 -10.66
CA GLU A 19 -10.74 1.01 -11.69
C GLU A 19 -9.86 -0.15 -11.21
N ILE A 20 -9.31 -0.06 -10.00
CA ILE A 20 -8.46 -1.09 -9.41
C ILE A 20 -9.23 -2.40 -9.22
N CYS A 21 -10.43 -2.36 -8.62
CA CYS A 21 -11.23 -3.57 -8.41
C CYS A 21 -11.55 -4.25 -9.75
N ARG A 22 -11.95 -3.50 -10.76
CA ARG A 22 -12.24 -4.03 -12.10
C ARG A 22 -11.01 -4.69 -12.74
N GLY A 23 -9.84 -4.03 -12.68
CA GLY A 23 -8.59 -4.60 -13.23
C GLY A 23 -8.18 -5.90 -12.53
N LEU A 24 -8.30 -5.95 -11.21
CA LEU A 24 -7.99 -7.15 -10.42
C LEU A 24 -9.00 -8.29 -10.65
N GLU A 25 -10.31 -7.99 -10.79
CA GLU A 25 -11.34 -8.99 -11.15
C GLU A 25 -11.09 -9.59 -12.53
N GLN A 26 -10.71 -8.76 -13.49
CA GLN A 26 -10.35 -9.22 -14.85
C GLN A 26 -9.11 -10.14 -14.82
N ALA A 27 -8.11 -9.78 -14.05
CA ALA A 27 -6.92 -10.61 -13.89
C ALA A 27 -7.19 -11.91 -13.11
N ASP A 28 -8.10 -11.90 -12.15
CA ASP A 28 -8.52 -13.10 -11.41
C ASP A 28 -9.34 -14.05 -12.29
N GLY A 29 -10.29 -13.52 -13.04
CA GLY A 29 -11.13 -14.24 -14.00
C GLY A 29 -12.34 -14.98 -13.40
N ALA A 30 -12.42 -15.12 -12.07
CA ALA A 30 -13.52 -15.84 -11.39
C ALA A 30 -14.03 -15.11 -10.14
N GLY A 31 -13.14 -14.48 -9.37
CA GLY A 31 -13.47 -13.78 -8.13
C GLY A 31 -14.07 -12.41 -8.37
N HIS A 32 -14.93 -11.96 -7.44
CA HIS A 32 -15.51 -10.62 -7.42
C HIS A 32 -15.33 -9.96 -6.08
N PHE A 33 -15.11 -8.65 -6.09
CA PHE A 33 -15.07 -7.87 -4.87
C PHE A 33 -16.47 -7.68 -4.28
N VAL A 34 -16.63 -8.06 -3.02
CA VAL A 34 -17.84 -7.79 -2.24
C VAL A 34 -17.66 -6.45 -1.52
N GLU A 35 -18.63 -5.56 -1.72
CA GLU A 35 -18.61 -4.22 -1.11
C GLU A 35 -19.29 -4.23 0.26
N ASP A 36 -18.64 -3.55 1.20
CA ASP A 36 -19.14 -3.24 2.52
C ASP A 36 -19.02 -1.73 2.76
N ALA A 37 -20.14 -1.03 2.61
CA ALA A 37 -20.23 0.42 2.86
C ALA A 37 -20.53 0.68 4.34
N TRP A 38 -19.72 1.52 4.97
CA TRP A 38 -19.82 1.79 6.39
C TRP A 38 -19.79 3.27 6.72
N ARG A 39 -20.34 3.62 7.86
CA ARG A 39 -20.34 4.97 8.42
C ARG A 39 -19.64 4.99 9.78
N ARG A 40 -19.01 6.12 10.09
CA ARG A 40 -18.36 6.38 11.37
C ARG A 40 -19.20 7.38 12.18
N GLU A 41 -19.46 7.09 13.46
CA GLU A 41 -20.21 7.98 14.35
C GLU A 41 -19.55 9.36 14.50
N GLY A 42 -18.23 9.42 14.54
CA GLY A 42 -17.43 10.66 14.63
C GLY A 42 -17.30 11.44 13.32
N GLY A 43 -18.02 11.07 12.27
CA GLY A 43 -18.02 11.72 10.97
C GLY A 43 -17.26 10.96 9.88
N GLY A 44 -17.89 10.83 8.72
CA GLY A 44 -17.35 10.14 7.56
C GLY A 44 -17.76 8.67 7.48
N GLY A 45 -16.94 7.89 6.78
CA GLY A 45 -17.19 6.48 6.51
C GLY A 45 -16.24 5.94 5.46
N GLY A 46 -16.62 4.85 4.82
CA GLY A 46 -15.82 4.24 3.77
C GLY A 46 -16.57 3.20 2.96
N ARG A 47 -15.86 2.66 2.01
CA ARG A 47 -16.30 1.61 1.10
C ARG A 47 -15.19 0.57 1.02
N THR A 48 -15.32 -0.50 1.81
CA THR A 48 -14.37 -1.61 1.82
C THR A 48 -14.82 -2.65 0.81
N ARG A 49 -13.92 -3.06 -0.07
CA ARG A 49 -14.16 -4.14 -1.03
C ARG A 49 -13.18 -5.26 -0.80
N VAL A 50 -13.68 -6.47 -0.64
CA VAL A 50 -12.87 -7.66 -0.36
C VAL A 50 -13.21 -8.75 -1.36
N LEU A 51 -12.18 -9.29 -2.02
CA LEU A 51 -12.23 -10.49 -2.84
C LEU A 51 -11.58 -11.63 -2.06
N ARG A 52 -12.27 -12.76 -1.96
CA ARG A 52 -11.79 -13.99 -1.31
C ARG A 52 -12.00 -15.17 -2.23
N HIS A 53 -11.09 -16.12 -2.13
CA HIS A 53 -11.21 -17.40 -2.84
C HIS A 53 -11.37 -17.26 -4.36
N GLY A 54 -10.72 -16.26 -4.97
CA GLY A 54 -10.64 -16.12 -6.40
C GLY A 54 -9.79 -17.20 -7.05
N ALA A 55 -9.68 -17.20 -8.37
CA ALA A 55 -8.83 -18.16 -9.08
C ALA A 55 -7.32 -17.83 -8.92
N VAL A 56 -6.98 -16.54 -8.86
CA VAL A 56 -5.62 -16.02 -8.69
C VAL A 56 -5.43 -15.41 -7.31
N ILE A 57 -6.40 -14.58 -6.88
CA ILE A 57 -6.35 -13.84 -5.63
C ILE A 57 -6.96 -14.70 -4.52
N GLU A 58 -6.13 -15.12 -3.56
CA GLU A 58 -6.59 -15.87 -2.38
C GLU A 58 -7.37 -14.95 -1.43
N GLN A 59 -6.84 -13.76 -1.20
CA GLN A 59 -7.53 -12.66 -0.53
C GLN A 59 -6.97 -11.33 -1.00
N GLY A 60 -7.84 -10.40 -1.31
CA GLY A 60 -7.49 -9.03 -1.62
C GLY A 60 -8.49 -8.05 -1.04
N GLY A 61 -8.01 -6.93 -0.55
CA GLY A 61 -8.85 -5.85 -0.06
C GLY A 61 -8.48 -4.52 -0.72
N VAL A 62 -9.49 -3.77 -1.15
CA VAL A 62 -9.36 -2.41 -1.67
C VAL A 62 -10.32 -1.52 -0.90
N ASN A 63 -9.78 -0.68 -0.02
CA ASN A 63 -10.56 0.14 0.90
C ASN A 63 -10.47 1.61 0.52
N PHE A 64 -11.61 2.25 0.28
CA PHE A 64 -11.75 3.69 0.31
C PHE A 64 -12.23 4.13 1.69
N SER A 65 -11.57 5.12 2.28
CA SER A 65 -12.01 5.78 3.52
C SER A 65 -12.04 7.29 3.35
N HIS A 66 -13.02 7.94 3.97
CA HIS A 66 -13.11 9.39 4.11
C HIS A 66 -13.61 9.70 5.52
N VAL A 67 -12.73 10.19 6.36
CA VAL A 67 -13.03 10.54 7.74
C VAL A 67 -12.79 12.03 7.96
N TYR A 68 -13.62 12.64 8.77
CA TYR A 68 -13.53 14.06 9.12
C TYR A 68 -14.00 14.31 10.55
N GLY A 69 -13.66 15.47 11.08
CA GLY A 69 -14.06 15.87 12.42
C GLY A 69 -13.73 17.32 12.72
N ASP A 70 -14.31 17.83 13.80
CA ASP A 70 -14.12 19.23 14.21
C ASP A 70 -12.77 19.49 14.89
N ALA A 71 -12.07 18.44 15.34
CA ALA A 71 -10.73 18.52 15.89
C ALA A 71 -9.97 17.19 15.70
N MET A 72 -8.66 17.30 15.54
CA MET A 72 -7.77 16.14 15.54
C MET A 72 -7.64 15.56 16.95
N PRO A 73 -7.49 14.22 17.10
CA PRO A 73 -7.14 13.62 18.38
C PRO A 73 -5.85 14.21 18.96
N ALA A 74 -5.78 14.35 20.30
CA ALA A 74 -4.61 14.89 20.98
C ALA A 74 -3.31 14.13 20.65
N SER A 75 -3.40 12.82 20.45
CA SER A 75 -2.25 11.99 20.02
C SER A 75 -1.71 12.38 18.64
N ALA A 76 -2.56 12.84 17.73
CA ALA A 76 -2.17 13.28 16.39
C ALA A 76 -1.58 14.70 16.40
N THR A 77 -2.02 15.57 17.31
CA THR A 77 -1.51 16.95 17.44
C THR A 77 -0.27 17.06 18.32
N ALA A 78 0.08 16.04 19.11
CA ALA A 78 1.27 16.03 19.95
C ALA A 78 2.57 16.32 19.20
N HIS A 79 2.66 15.84 17.95
CA HIS A 79 3.83 16.04 17.07
C HIS A 79 3.58 17.08 15.96
N ARG A 80 2.37 17.64 15.90
CA ARG A 80 1.92 18.62 14.92
C ARG A 80 1.03 19.67 15.55
N PRO A 81 1.58 20.53 16.41
CA PRO A 81 0.80 21.54 17.16
C PRO A 81 0.05 22.53 16.25
N GLU A 82 0.52 22.73 15.03
CA GLU A 82 -0.13 23.56 14.01
C GLU A 82 -1.50 23.05 13.57
N LEU A 83 -1.83 21.78 13.83
CA LEU A 83 -3.12 21.16 13.53
C LEU A 83 -4.14 21.33 14.66
N ALA A 84 -3.72 21.79 15.84
CA ALA A 84 -4.60 21.93 17.00
C ALA A 84 -5.73 22.93 16.72
N GLY A 85 -6.97 22.52 17.07
CA GLY A 85 -8.16 23.36 16.91
C GLY A 85 -8.61 23.57 15.46
N ARG A 86 -8.13 22.75 14.52
CA ARG A 86 -8.57 22.76 13.13
C ARG A 86 -9.55 21.62 12.87
N LYS A 87 -10.56 21.90 12.07
CA LYS A 87 -11.37 20.85 11.43
C LYS A 87 -10.50 20.11 10.43
N PHE A 88 -10.70 18.80 10.29
CA PHE A 88 -9.91 18.02 9.38
C PHE A 88 -10.74 17.09 8.50
N GLU A 89 -10.19 16.77 7.35
CA GLU A 89 -10.61 15.68 6.48
C GLU A 89 -9.40 14.86 6.08
N ALA A 90 -9.54 13.53 6.14
CA ALA A 90 -8.55 12.57 5.65
C ALA A 90 -9.26 11.54 4.77
N MET A 91 -8.74 11.32 3.57
CA MET A 91 -9.31 10.35 2.65
C MET A 91 -8.23 9.62 1.86
N GLY A 92 -8.52 8.39 1.46
CA GLY A 92 -7.57 7.61 0.68
C GLY A 92 -8.13 6.30 0.20
N VAL A 93 -7.36 5.67 -0.70
CA VAL A 93 -7.53 4.28 -1.11
C VAL A 93 -6.31 3.50 -0.64
N SER A 94 -6.54 2.38 0.02
CA SER A 94 -5.52 1.44 0.45
C SER A 94 -5.87 0.04 -0.02
N LEU A 95 -4.89 -0.72 -0.50
CA LEU A 95 -5.10 -2.09 -0.94
C LEU A 95 -3.95 -3.01 -0.56
N VAL A 96 -4.27 -4.28 -0.37
CA VAL A 96 -3.31 -5.37 -0.32
C VAL A 96 -3.88 -6.58 -1.04
N ILE A 97 -3.06 -7.20 -1.89
CA ILE A 97 -3.43 -8.38 -2.67
C ILE A 97 -2.52 -9.54 -2.30
N HIS A 98 -3.11 -10.65 -1.87
CA HIS A 98 -2.45 -11.91 -1.53
C HIS A 98 -2.84 -13.00 -2.52
N PRO A 99 -2.00 -13.34 -3.51
CA PRO A 99 -2.29 -14.38 -4.49
C PRO A 99 -2.14 -15.80 -3.93
N HIS A 100 -2.83 -16.77 -4.55
CA HIS A 100 -2.63 -18.20 -4.25
C HIS A 100 -1.23 -18.68 -4.62
N ASN A 101 -0.79 -18.37 -5.84
CA ASN A 101 0.46 -18.86 -6.39
C ASN A 101 1.65 -18.19 -5.71
N PRO A 102 2.60 -18.95 -5.10
CA PRO A 102 3.79 -18.40 -4.45
C PRO A 102 4.72 -17.59 -5.35
N TYR A 103 4.64 -17.79 -6.66
CA TYR A 103 5.42 -17.04 -7.64
C TYR A 103 4.81 -15.68 -7.99
N VAL A 104 3.54 -15.44 -7.63
CA VAL A 104 2.92 -14.12 -7.74
C VAL A 104 3.15 -13.36 -6.43
N PRO A 105 3.82 -12.21 -6.46
CA PRO A 105 4.09 -11.43 -5.25
C PRO A 105 2.82 -10.90 -4.57
N THR A 106 2.86 -10.76 -3.25
CA THR A 106 1.94 -9.85 -2.55
C THR A 106 2.26 -8.41 -2.94
N SER A 107 1.24 -7.60 -3.16
CA SER A 107 1.38 -6.18 -3.47
C SER A 107 0.53 -5.31 -2.54
N HIS A 108 1.02 -4.13 -2.26
CA HIS A 108 0.36 -3.09 -1.48
C HIS A 108 0.41 -1.78 -2.25
N ALA A 109 -0.67 -0.99 -2.16
CA ALA A 109 -0.67 0.41 -2.57
C ALA A 109 -1.52 1.23 -1.61
N ASN A 110 -1.15 2.49 -1.48
CA ASN A 110 -1.92 3.48 -0.74
C ASN A 110 -1.75 4.83 -1.42
N VAL A 111 -2.85 5.56 -1.57
CA VAL A 111 -2.82 6.99 -1.92
C VAL A 111 -3.83 7.71 -1.04
N ARG A 112 -3.40 8.83 -0.45
CA ARG A 112 -4.19 9.54 0.55
C ARG A 112 -4.02 11.05 0.45
N PHE A 113 -5.03 11.75 0.94
CA PHE A 113 -5.05 13.20 1.09
C PHE A 113 -5.51 13.57 2.49
N PHE A 114 -4.89 14.60 3.03
CA PHE A 114 -5.24 15.22 4.30
C PHE A 114 -5.37 16.73 4.14
N ILE A 115 -6.37 17.31 4.81
CA ILE A 115 -6.53 18.76 4.93
C ILE A 115 -7.04 19.13 6.33
N ALA A 116 -6.52 20.20 6.88
CA ALA A 116 -6.98 20.80 8.14
C ALA A 116 -7.23 22.30 7.97
N GLU A 117 -8.43 22.73 8.34
CA GLU A 117 -8.90 24.09 8.10
C GLU A 117 -9.29 24.77 9.41
N LYS A 118 -9.04 26.09 9.47
CA LYS A 118 -9.50 26.97 10.55
C LYS A 118 -9.88 28.30 9.95
N GLU A 119 -10.99 28.87 10.42
CA GLU A 119 -11.48 30.14 9.92
C GLU A 119 -10.43 31.26 10.07
N GLY A 120 -10.23 32.03 9.00
CA GLY A 120 -9.23 33.11 8.96
C GLY A 120 -7.78 32.67 8.76
N GLU A 121 -7.50 31.36 8.69
CA GLU A 121 -6.15 30.83 8.47
C GLU A 121 -6.04 30.07 7.16
N ALA A 122 -4.83 30.02 6.58
CA ALA A 122 -4.57 29.16 5.42
C ALA A 122 -4.76 27.69 5.78
N PRO A 123 -5.32 26.86 4.86
CA PRO A 123 -5.45 25.41 5.09
C PRO A 123 -4.07 24.76 5.12
N ILE A 124 -3.94 23.76 5.99
CA ILE A 124 -2.79 22.84 6.00
C ILE A 124 -3.21 21.58 5.29
N TRP A 125 -2.48 21.16 4.28
CA TRP A 125 -2.81 19.98 3.49
C TRP A 125 -1.56 19.26 2.99
N TRP A 126 -1.69 17.96 2.72
CA TRP A 126 -0.66 17.16 2.05
C TRP A 126 -1.25 15.92 1.41
N PHE A 127 -0.50 15.36 0.48
CA PHE A 127 -0.72 14.04 -0.07
C PHE A 127 0.31 13.05 0.50
N GLY A 128 -0.06 11.77 0.53
CA GLY A 128 0.83 10.68 0.85
C GLY A 128 0.46 9.43 0.06
N GLY A 129 1.35 8.48 -0.02
CA GLY A 129 1.08 7.25 -0.72
C GLY A 129 2.31 6.46 -1.13
N GLY A 130 2.11 5.61 -2.11
CA GLY A 130 3.10 4.73 -2.70
C GLY A 130 2.55 3.35 -2.96
N PHE A 131 3.43 2.47 -3.43
CA PHE A 131 3.16 1.05 -3.57
C PHE A 131 4.46 0.26 -3.40
N ASP A 132 4.36 -0.97 -2.89
CA ASP A 132 5.49 -1.86 -2.69
C ASP A 132 5.15 -3.32 -3.01
N LEU A 133 6.18 -4.08 -3.41
CA LEU A 133 6.08 -5.46 -3.87
C LEU A 133 6.79 -6.40 -2.90
N THR A 134 6.11 -7.48 -2.52
CA THR A 134 6.62 -8.50 -1.59
C THR A 134 6.64 -9.87 -2.28
N PRO A 135 7.69 -10.20 -3.04
CA PRO A 135 7.86 -11.52 -3.62
C PRO A 135 8.29 -12.55 -2.57
N PHE A 136 7.94 -13.81 -2.82
CA PHE A 136 8.42 -14.97 -2.07
C PHE A 136 9.49 -15.72 -2.88
N TYR A 137 9.28 -15.86 -4.17
CA TYR A 137 10.24 -16.37 -5.16
C TYR A 137 10.43 -15.29 -6.22
N PRO A 138 11.40 -14.38 -6.02
CA PRO A 138 11.58 -13.23 -6.89
C PRO A 138 12.15 -13.60 -8.25
N PHE A 139 11.67 -12.88 -9.28
CA PHE A 139 12.24 -12.85 -10.61
C PHE A 139 12.83 -11.47 -10.87
N ALA A 140 14.05 -11.40 -11.35
CA ALA A 140 14.74 -10.12 -11.56
C ALA A 140 13.99 -9.20 -12.53
N GLU A 141 13.42 -9.77 -13.59
CA GLU A 141 12.63 -9.03 -14.57
C GLU A 141 11.34 -8.43 -14.00
N ASP A 142 10.69 -9.11 -13.03
CA ASP A 142 9.51 -8.58 -12.36
C ASP A 142 9.86 -7.38 -11.47
N VAL A 143 10.96 -7.48 -10.75
CA VAL A 143 11.47 -6.40 -9.90
C VAL A 143 11.90 -5.21 -10.75
N GLN A 144 12.60 -5.44 -11.85
CA GLN A 144 12.98 -4.38 -12.78
C GLN A 144 11.76 -3.69 -13.40
N HIS A 145 10.77 -4.47 -13.87
CA HIS A 145 9.51 -3.91 -14.39
C HIS A 145 8.80 -3.04 -13.34
N TRP A 146 8.66 -3.53 -12.11
CA TRP A 146 8.03 -2.80 -11.01
C TRP A 146 8.71 -1.46 -10.72
N HIS A 147 10.04 -1.47 -10.70
CA HIS A 147 10.83 -0.26 -10.46
C HIS A 147 10.89 0.65 -11.69
N GLN A 148 10.86 0.10 -12.91
CA GLN A 148 10.79 0.91 -14.13
C GLN A 148 9.48 1.70 -14.19
N VAL A 149 8.34 1.05 -13.93
CA VAL A 149 7.05 1.77 -13.83
C VAL A 149 7.12 2.84 -12.74
N SER A 150 7.67 2.51 -11.58
CA SER A 150 7.85 3.48 -10.48
C SER A 150 8.68 4.69 -10.88
N HIS A 151 9.78 4.46 -11.60
CA HIS A 151 10.65 5.51 -12.12
C HIS A 151 9.91 6.40 -13.14
N ASP A 152 9.23 5.78 -14.11
CA ASP A 152 8.56 6.50 -15.18
C ASP A 152 7.40 7.37 -14.68
N LEU A 153 6.70 6.94 -13.62
CA LEU A 153 5.69 7.74 -12.93
C LEU A 153 6.27 8.98 -12.23
N CYS A 154 7.50 8.89 -11.75
CA CYS A 154 8.18 9.98 -11.06
C CYS A 154 8.84 10.98 -12.02
N GLN A 155 9.30 10.52 -13.17
CA GLN A 155 10.12 11.29 -14.10
C GLN A 155 9.52 12.63 -14.53
N PRO A 156 8.20 12.79 -14.79
CA PRO A 156 7.60 14.08 -15.12
C PRO A 156 7.69 15.14 -14.01
N PHE A 157 7.98 14.71 -12.77
CA PHE A 157 8.07 15.58 -11.59
C PHE A 157 9.50 15.87 -11.17
N GLY A 158 10.50 15.26 -11.84
CA GLY A 158 11.93 15.47 -11.66
C GLY A 158 12.72 14.19 -11.43
N ASP A 159 13.92 14.13 -11.97
CA ASP A 159 14.80 12.94 -11.96
C ASP A 159 15.16 12.46 -10.54
N HIS A 160 15.13 13.35 -9.54
CA HIS A 160 15.44 13.05 -8.15
C HIS A 160 14.26 12.41 -7.38
N ILE A 161 13.05 12.41 -7.94
CA ILE A 161 11.82 11.99 -7.22
C ILE A 161 11.82 10.48 -7.00
N TYR A 162 12.13 9.69 -8.04
CA TYR A 162 12.18 8.24 -7.89
C TYR A 162 13.23 7.79 -6.85
N PRO A 163 14.52 8.17 -6.93
CA PRO A 163 15.49 7.73 -5.92
C PRO A 163 15.14 8.21 -4.51
N GLU A 164 14.55 9.40 -4.34
CA GLU A 164 14.09 9.88 -3.03
C GLU A 164 12.99 9.00 -2.45
N PHE A 165 11.93 8.74 -3.21
CA PHE A 165 10.76 8.00 -2.73
C PHE A 165 11.00 6.48 -2.67
N LYS A 166 11.87 5.95 -3.53
CA LYS A 166 12.35 4.57 -3.45
C LYS A 166 13.16 4.36 -2.16
N SER A 167 14.12 5.22 -1.88
CA SER A 167 14.91 5.15 -0.65
C SER A 167 14.04 5.33 0.61
N TRP A 168 13.00 6.16 0.55
CA TRP A 168 12.05 6.28 1.65
C TRP A 168 11.20 5.02 1.83
N CYS A 169 10.76 4.39 0.74
CA CYS A 169 10.08 3.11 0.74
C CYS A 169 10.90 2.02 1.45
N ASP A 170 12.17 1.88 1.09
CA ASP A 170 13.08 0.90 1.69
C ASP A 170 13.22 1.09 3.20
N ARG A 171 13.35 2.33 3.66
CA ARG A 171 13.45 2.65 5.10
C ARG A 171 12.14 2.42 5.84
N TYR A 172 11.00 2.74 5.20
CA TYR A 172 9.69 2.60 5.82
C TYR A 172 9.31 1.14 6.02
N PHE A 173 9.47 0.29 4.99
CA PHE A 173 9.08 -1.12 5.00
C PHE A 173 10.19 -2.04 5.51
N PHE A 174 11.01 -1.58 6.45
CA PHE A 174 12.10 -2.35 7.05
C PHE A 174 11.67 -2.97 8.38
N LEU A 175 11.80 -4.30 8.50
CA LEU A 175 11.54 -5.07 9.72
C LEU A 175 12.81 -5.04 10.60
N LYS A 176 12.86 -4.12 11.55
CA LYS A 176 14.05 -3.91 12.40
C LYS A 176 14.46 -5.15 13.18
N HIS A 177 13.50 -5.90 13.72
CA HIS A 177 13.74 -7.12 14.52
C HIS A 177 14.16 -8.32 13.68
N ARG A 178 14.03 -8.26 12.37
CA ARG A 178 14.49 -9.27 11.40
C ARG A 178 15.70 -8.83 10.61
N ASN A 179 16.05 -7.54 10.66
CA ASN A 179 17.10 -6.93 9.85
C ASN A 179 16.92 -7.18 8.35
N GLU A 180 15.70 -7.06 7.86
CA GLU A 180 15.34 -7.29 6.45
C GLU A 180 14.26 -6.30 5.99
N THR A 181 14.16 -6.05 4.69
CA THR A 181 13.03 -5.34 4.09
C THR A 181 11.82 -6.27 3.97
N ARG A 182 10.59 -5.70 3.97
CA ARG A 182 9.36 -6.47 3.76
C ARG A 182 9.31 -7.15 2.38
N GLY A 183 9.91 -6.50 1.38
CA GLY A 183 10.02 -6.96 0.01
C GLY A 183 11.05 -6.16 -0.76
N VAL A 184 10.85 -5.99 -2.04
CA VAL A 184 11.78 -5.28 -2.94
C VAL A 184 11.54 -3.77 -3.03
N GLY A 185 10.60 -3.24 -2.25
CA GLY A 185 10.28 -1.81 -2.23
C GLY A 185 9.37 -1.37 -3.38
N GLY A 186 9.54 -0.14 -3.78
CA GLY A 186 8.74 0.59 -4.76
C GLY A 186 8.80 2.08 -4.46
N LEU A 187 7.65 2.72 -4.22
CA LEU A 187 7.54 4.14 -3.89
C LEU A 187 6.88 4.34 -2.53
N PHE A 188 7.39 5.28 -1.75
CA PHE A 188 6.72 5.79 -0.57
C PHE A 188 6.96 7.29 -0.42
N PHE A 189 5.89 8.05 -0.21
CA PHE A 189 5.93 9.48 0.09
C PHE A 189 4.87 9.85 1.12
N ASP A 190 5.17 10.85 1.92
CA ASP A 190 4.28 11.41 2.92
C ASP A 190 4.48 12.93 3.01
N ASP A 191 3.50 13.64 3.60
CA ASP A 191 3.58 15.09 3.76
C ASP A 191 3.91 15.85 2.45
N LEU A 192 3.48 15.33 1.30
CA LEU A 192 3.76 15.94 0.00
C LEU A 192 2.89 17.19 -0.20
N ASN A 193 3.52 18.37 -0.05
CA ASN A 193 2.92 19.68 -0.32
C ASN A 193 3.94 20.69 -0.86
N ARG A 194 5.09 20.19 -1.34
CA ARG A 194 6.20 21.02 -1.83
C ARG A 194 5.99 21.63 -3.22
N TRP A 195 4.98 21.16 -3.93
CA TRP A 195 4.54 21.70 -5.23
C TRP A 195 3.16 22.36 -5.09
N PRO A 196 2.70 23.12 -6.11
CA PRO A 196 1.31 23.54 -6.18
C PRO A 196 0.35 22.36 -5.98
N PHE A 197 -0.83 22.62 -5.41
CA PHE A 197 -1.83 21.58 -5.13
C PHE A 197 -2.12 20.69 -6.35
N ALA A 198 -2.30 21.32 -7.53
CA ALA A 198 -2.59 20.59 -8.77
C ALA A 198 -1.48 19.60 -9.14
N ASP A 199 -0.22 19.95 -8.93
CA ASP A 199 0.93 19.09 -9.27
C ASP A 199 1.08 17.95 -8.24
N CYS A 200 0.90 18.24 -6.93
CA CYS A 200 0.87 17.20 -5.90
C CYS A 200 -0.29 16.21 -6.13
N PHE A 201 -1.45 16.73 -6.54
CA PHE A 201 -2.61 15.91 -6.88
C PHE A 201 -2.36 15.07 -8.14
N ALA A 202 -1.77 15.66 -9.18
CA ALA A 202 -1.39 14.94 -10.40
C ALA A 202 -0.39 13.80 -10.11
N PHE A 203 0.59 14.05 -9.25
CA PHE A 203 1.54 13.01 -8.81
C PHE A 203 0.80 11.86 -8.09
N MET A 204 -0.06 12.18 -7.12
CA MET A 204 -0.86 11.16 -6.41
C MET A 204 -1.74 10.35 -7.37
N GLN A 205 -2.35 11.03 -8.37
CA GLN A 205 -3.15 10.36 -9.41
C GLN A 205 -2.31 9.41 -10.27
N ALA A 206 -1.10 9.84 -10.68
CA ALA A 206 -0.19 9.01 -11.45
C ALA A 206 0.22 7.75 -10.67
N VAL A 207 0.61 7.90 -9.39
CA VAL A 207 0.97 6.76 -8.54
C VAL A 207 -0.22 5.80 -8.35
N GLY A 208 -1.41 6.32 -8.08
CA GLY A 208 -2.61 5.49 -7.90
C GLY A 208 -2.97 4.66 -9.13
N ARG A 209 -2.99 5.27 -10.31
CA ARG A 209 -3.30 4.58 -11.57
C ARG A 209 -2.20 3.63 -12.02
N GLY A 210 -0.94 4.03 -11.84
CA GLY A 210 0.22 3.24 -12.25
C GLY A 210 0.36 1.91 -11.49
N TYR A 211 -0.35 1.72 -10.38
CA TYR A 211 -0.32 0.45 -9.64
C TYR A 211 -0.73 -0.75 -10.51
N LEU A 212 -1.78 -0.65 -11.30
CA LEU A 212 -2.22 -1.74 -12.18
C LEU A 212 -1.20 -2.02 -13.29
N ASP A 213 -0.60 -0.99 -13.87
CA ASP A 213 0.43 -1.12 -14.89
C ASP A 213 1.69 -1.80 -14.33
N ALA A 214 2.02 -1.55 -13.08
CA ALA A 214 3.13 -2.20 -12.40
C ALA A 214 2.84 -3.66 -12.01
N TYR A 215 1.61 -3.97 -11.56
CA TYR A 215 1.30 -5.27 -10.95
C TYR A 215 0.71 -6.31 -11.91
N LEU A 216 -0.22 -5.93 -12.78
CA LEU A 216 -0.93 -6.90 -13.62
C LEU A 216 -0.03 -7.70 -14.59
N PRO A 217 1.02 -7.11 -15.22
CA PRO A 217 1.93 -7.89 -16.05
C PRO A 217 2.66 -8.99 -15.26
N ILE A 218 3.03 -8.74 -14.01
CA ILE A 218 3.66 -9.74 -13.13
C ILE A 218 2.67 -10.88 -12.83
N VAL A 219 1.43 -10.53 -12.47
CA VAL A 219 0.37 -11.53 -12.24
C VAL A 219 0.19 -12.42 -13.46
N GLU A 220 0.05 -11.83 -14.65
CA GLU A 220 -0.17 -12.58 -15.89
C GLU A 220 0.97 -13.54 -16.22
N GLN A 221 2.21 -13.12 -15.99
CA GLN A 221 3.38 -13.96 -16.25
C GLN A 221 3.53 -15.11 -15.25
N ARG A 222 3.10 -14.94 -14.00
CA ARG A 222 3.44 -15.87 -12.90
C ARG A 222 2.26 -16.73 -12.44
N ARG A 223 1.00 -16.33 -12.67
CA ARG A 223 -0.19 -17.02 -12.15
C ARG A 223 -0.35 -18.48 -12.56
N ALA A 224 0.20 -18.86 -13.73
CA ALA A 224 0.12 -20.22 -14.25
C ALA A 224 1.34 -21.09 -13.96
N LEU A 225 2.37 -20.56 -13.27
CA LEU A 225 3.55 -21.34 -12.92
C LEU A 225 3.19 -22.48 -11.96
N PRO A 226 3.64 -23.72 -12.23
CA PRO A 226 3.37 -24.83 -11.33
C PRO A 226 4.13 -24.66 -10.01
N TYR A 227 3.49 -25.01 -8.91
CA TYR A 227 4.09 -25.01 -7.57
C TYR A 227 3.58 -26.18 -6.74
N GLY A 228 4.33 -26.52 -5.70
CA GLY A 228 4.01 -27.60 -4.79
C GLY A 228 3.90 -27.15 -3.33
N GLU A 229 3.87 -28.13 -2.43
CA GLU A 229 3.79 -27.88 -0.98
C GLU A 229 4.97 -27.08 -0.44
N ARG A 230 6.16 -27.27 -1.00
CA ARG A 230 7.39 -26.54 -0.61
C ARG A 230 7.22 -25.03 -0.83
N GLU A 231 6.86 -24.65 -2.03
CA GLU A 231 6.68 -23.24 -2.41
C GLU A 231 5.54 -22.60 -1.59
N ARG A 232 4.45 -23.34 -1.40
CA ARG A 232 3.34 -22.89 -0.59
C ARG A 232 3.71 -22.72 0.88
N ALA A 233 4.43 -23.66 1.48
CA ALA A 233 4.89 -23.58 2.86
C ALA A 233 5.79 -22.37 3.08
N PHE A 234 6.72 -22.09 2.15
CA PHE A 234 7.57 -20.91 2.23
C PHE A 234 6.79 -19.61 2.07
N GLN A 235 5.84 -19.54 1.16
CA GLN A 235 4.94 -18.38 1.04
C GLN A 235 4.23 -18.10 2.38
N LEU A 236 3.65 -19.11 3.03
CA LEU A 236 2.97 -18.94 4.31
C LEU A 236 3.92 -18.49 5.40
N TYR A 237 5.14 -19.01 5.44
CA TYR A 237 6.18 -18.58 6.36
C TYR A 237 6.57 -17.11 6.14
N ARG A 238 6.76 -16.70 4.89
CA ARG A 238 7.08 -15.31 4.55
C ARG A 238 5.91 -14.35 4.80
N ARG A 239 4.67 -14.81 4.65
CA ARG A 239 3.48 -14.05 5.06
C ARG A 239 3.48 -13.72 6.56
N GLY A 240 4.10 -14.55 7.40
CA GLY A 240 4.35 -14.22 8.80
C GLY A 240 5.13 -12.91 8.95
N ARG A 241 6.17 -12.66 8.12
CA ARG A 241 6.93 -11.40 8.11
C ARG A 241 6.08 -10.21 7.70
N TYR A 242 5.21 -10.41 6.72
CA TYR A 242 4.24 -9.40 6.29
C TYR A 242 3.30 -8.99 7.45
N VAL A 243 2.76 -9.96 8.17
CA VAL A 243 1.91 -9.73 9.35
C VAL A 243 2.69 -9.02 10.46
N GLU A 244 3.94 -9.43 10.74
CA GLU A 244 4.79 -8.77 11.73
C GLU A 244 4.97 -7.29 11.41
N PHE A 245 5.27 -6.94 10.16
CA PHE A 245 5.42 -5.53 9.77
C PHE A 245 4.13 -4.76 10.02
N ASN A 246 3.01 -5.25 9.49
CA ASN A 246 1.74 -4.53 9.54
C ASN A 246 1.23 -4.32 10.97
N LEU A 247 1.41 -5.30 11.87
CA LEU A 247 0.93 -5.19 13.25
C LEU A 247 1.90 -4.47 14.19
N VAL A 248 3.20 -4.44 13.88
CA VAL A 248 4.22 -3.90 14.79
C VAL A 248 4.76 -2.54 14.33
N TYR A 249 4.87 -2.31 13.03
CA TYR A 249 5.56 -1.14 12.50
C TYR A 249 4.72 -0.24 11.60
N ASP A 250 3.64 -0.77 10.97
CA ASP A 250 2.85 0.06 10.07
C ASP A 250 2.08 1.15 10.82
N ARG A 251 2.50 2.40 10.60
CA ARG A 251 1.92 3.57 11.27
C ARG A 251 0.42 3.70 11.00
N GLY A 252 -0.03 3.36 9.78
CA GLY A 252 -1.43 3.44 9.38
C GLY A 252 -2.29 2.43 10.14
N THR A 253 -1.84 1.18 10.23
CA THR A 253 -2.49 0.11 10.99
C THR A 253 -2.56 0.46 12.48
N LEU A 254 -1.42 0.83 13.07
CA LEU A 254 -1.34 1.18 14.49
C LEU A 254 -2.25 2.37 14.83
N PHE A 255 -2.18 3.44 14.05
CA PHE A 255 -3.03 4.61 14.24
C PHE A 255 -4.52 4.27 14.10
N GLY A 256 -4.88 3.51 13.07
CA GLY A 256 -6.27 3.10 12.84
C GLY A 256 -6.84 2.30 14.01
N LEU A 257 -6.10 1.29 14.49
CA LEU A 257 -6.53 0.45 15.61
C LEU A 257 -6.61 1.25 16.94
N GLN A 258 -5.65 2.14 17.19
CA GLN A 258 -5.59 2.95 18.42
C GLN A 258 -6.65 4.06 18.47
N THR A 259 -7.09 4.55 17.32
CA THR A 259 -8.10 5.64 17.23
C THR A 259 -9.53 5.16 17.01
N GLY A 260 -9.78 3.85 17.15
CA GLY A 260 -11.11 3.25 16.97
C GLY A 260 -11.56 3.23 15.52
N GLY A 261 -10.60 3.10 14.58
CA GLY A 261 -10.90 2.84 13.19
C GLY A 261 -11.61 1.49 13.01
N ARG A 262 -12.28 1.29 11.87
CA ARG A 262 -13.00 0.06 11.59
C ARG A 262 -12.03 -1.11 11.43
N THR A 263 -11.96 -1.99 12.43
CA THR A 263 -11.02 -3.10 12.51
C THR A 263 -11.04 -4.00 11.27
N GLU A 264 -12.24 -4.37 10.77
CA GLU A 264 -12.39 -5.21 9.58
C GLU A 264 -11.79 -4.57 8.32
N SER A 265 -11.93 -3.24 8.17
CA SER A 265 -11.36 -2.50 7.05
C SER A 265 -9.85 -2.30 7.16
N ILE A 266 -9.30 -2.33 8.37
CA ILE A 266 -7.86 -2.24 8.63
C ILE A 266 -7.22 -3.62 8.41
N LEU A 267 -7.76 -4.66 9.03
CA LEU A 267 -7.21 -6.01 8.99
C LEU A 267 -7.51 -6.79 7.70
N MET A 268 -8.31 -6.24 6.77
CA MET A 268 -8.45 -6.82 5.43
C MET A 268 -7.10 -6.94 4.69
N SER A 269 -6.09 -6.17 5.12
CA SER A 269 -4.73 -6.22 4.58
C SER A 269 -3.93 -7.46 4.97
N MET A 270 -4.42 -8.23 5.93
CA MET A 270 -3.76 -9.46 6.37
C MET A 270 -3.95 -10.59 5.37
N PRO A 271 -2.94 -11.47 5.18
CA PRO A 271 -3.13 -12.70 4.43
C PRO A 271 -4.12 -13.62 5.17
N PRO A 272 -4.91 -14.43 4.44
CA PRO A 272 -5.86 -15.36 5.08
C PRO A 272 -5.18 -16.47 5.86
N LEU A 273 -3.94 -16.80 5.49
CA LEU A 273 -3.09 -17.79 6.14
C LEU A 273 -1.66 -17.26 6.24
N ALA A 274 -1.05 -17.45 7.40
CA ALA A 274 0.35 -17.19 7.67
C ALA A 274 0.92 -18.27 8.60
N ARG A 275 2.25 -18.44 8.61
CA ARG A 275 2.92 -19.48 9.40
C ARG A 275 4.17 -18.92 10.04
N TRP A 276 4.45 -19.38 11.26
CA TRP A 276 5.71 -19.15 11.96
C TRP A 276 6.37 -20.49 12.25
N GLU A 277 7.68 -20.56 12.04
CA GLU A 277 8.50 -21.70 12.43
C GLU A 277 9.66 -21.19 13.29
N TYR A 278 9.95 -21.93 14.35
CA TYR A 278 11.04 -21.58 15.25
C TYR A 278 12.38 -21.84 14.58
N ASP A 279 13.22 -20.79 14.52
CA ASP A 279 14.60 -20.83 14.00
C ASP A 279 14.75 -21.50 12.60
N TRP A 280 13.74 -21.34 11.72
CA TRP A 280 13.80 -21.87 10.39
C TRP A 280 14.85 -21.12 9.55
N GLN A 281 15.70 -21.89 8.83
CA GLN A 281 16.71 -21.37 7.93
C GLN A 281 16.52 -21.97 6.54
N PRO A 282 16.71 -21.21 5.47
CA PRO A 282 16.68 -21.77 4.13
C PRO A 282 17.90 -22.66 3.87
N GLU A 283 17.69 -23.70 3.08
CA GLU A 283 18.79 -24.54 2.59
C GLU A 283 19.74 -23.69 1.72
N ALA A 284 21.04 -23.81 1.95
CA ALA A 284 22.05 -23.06 1.20
C ALA A 284 21.96 -23.33 -0.31
N GLY A 285 21.93 -22.26 -1.11
CA GLY A 285 21.79 -22.33 -2.56
C GLY A 285 20.38 -22.64 -3.06
N SER A 286 19.38 -22.73 -2.17
CA SER A 286 17.99 -22.90 -2.56
C SER A 286 17.37 -21.59 -3.09
N PRO A 287 16.27 -21.66 -3.85
CA PRO A 287 15.51 -20.46 -4.24
C PRO A 287 15.04 -19.62 -3.04
N GLU A 288 14.73 -20.26 -1.91
CA GLU A 288 14.37 -19.57 -0.68
C GLU A 288 15.56 -18.78 -0.09
N ALA A 289 16.79 -19.35 -0.16
CA ALA A 289 18.01 -18.65 0.27
C ALA A 289 18.30 -17.43 -0.61
N LEU A 290 18.03 -17.50 -1.92
CA LEU A 290 18.20 -16.39 -2.86
C LEU A 290 17.38 -15.16 -2.46
N LEU A 291 16.16 -15.35 -1.95
CA LEU A 291 15.35 -14.23 -1.44
C LEU A 291 16.11 -13.45 -0.35
N TYR A 292 16.73 -14.17 0.59
CA TYR A 292 17.44 -13.53 1.72
C TYR A 292 18.74 -12.86 1.30
N THR A 293 19.49 -13.48 0.39
CA THR A 293 20.80 -12.95 -0.01
C THR A 293 20.70 -11.75 -0.95
N ASP A 294 19.70 -11.74 -1.84
CA ASP A 294 19.69 -10.83 -2.98
C ASP A 294 18.55 -9.83 -2.98
N TYR A 295 17.45 -10.06 -2.21
CA TYR A 295 16.22 -9.27 -2.36
C TYR A 295 15.69 -8.61 -1.10
N LEU A 296 16.15 -9.02 0.08
CA LEU A 296 15.66 -8.47 1.36
C LEU A 296 16.57 -7.39 1.96
N THR A 297 17.47 -6.86 1.18
CA THR A 297 18.29 -5.68 1.51
C THR A 297 18.04 -4.57 0.50
N PRO A 298 18.02 -3.30 0.94
CA PRO A 298 17.90 -2.17 0.02
C PRO A 298 19.02 -2.19 -1.03
N ARG A 299 18.65 -2.06 -2.29
CA ARG A 299 19.61 -1.98 -3.42
C ARG A 299 19.02 -1.21 -4.60
N GLU A 300 19.87 -0.77 -5.50
CA GLU A 300 19.44 -0.21 -6.78
C GLU A 300 18.97 -1.33 -7.71
N TRP A 301 17.81 -1.11 -8.35
CA TRP A 301 17.17 -2.08 -9.25
C TRP A 301 17.21 -1.66 -10.72
N LEU A 302 17.49 -0.34 -10.97
CA LEU A 302 17.61 0.26 -12.30
C LEU A 302 19.00 0.76 -12.54
#